data_aa1cf5b53afb35f386a0e559659f3db6
#
_entry.id   aa1cf5b53afb35f386a0e559659f3db6
#
_cell.length_a   1.000
_cell.length_b   1.000
_cell.length_c   1.000
_cell.angle_alpha   90.00
_cell.angle_beta   90.00
_cell.angle_gamma   90.00
#
_symmetry.space_group_name_H-M   'P 1'
#
loop_
_entity.id
_entity.type
_entity.pdbx_description
1 polymer ?
#
loop_
_entity_poly.entity_id
_entity_poly.type
_entity_poly.pdbx_seq_one_letter_code
_entity_poly.pdbx_strand_id
1 'polypeptide(L)'
;TLCELMRQLVGHGNYASISLADFGKDFMLEPLIHAQAVITDENDVGTYVDKAANLKAVVTGDAININRKFKVPLTYCFHGLVVQCLNEMPRIRDKSDSFYRRQLFIAFTKCFTGVERKYIKQDYLHRQEVLEYVLYKVLNMNYYSFDVPGACENVLEEYKEFNDLVRQFAEEIFPV
;
A
#
# COMPACT_ATOMS: atom_id res chain seq x y z
N THR A 1 -7.90 11.42 0.29
CA THR A 1 -7.54 12.54 -0.59
C THR A 1 -6.40 12.18 -1.53
N LEU A 2 -5.22 11.71 -1.02
CA LEU A 2 -4.09 11.32 -1.87
C LEU A 2 -4.45 10.14 -2.79
N CYS A 3 -5.07 9.09 -2.27
CA CYS A 3 -5.51 7.95 -3.07
C CYS A 3 -6.48 8.36 -4.18
N GLU A 4 -7.37 9.33 -3.92
CA GLU A 4 -8.27 9.85 -4.95
C GLU A 4 -7.51 10.54 -6.08
N LEU A 5 -6.53 11.39 -5.74
CA LEU A 5 -5.66 12.01 -6.75
C LEU A 5 -4.93 10.96 -7.58
N MET A 6 -4.38 9.92 -6.94
CA MET A 6 -3.69 8.84 -7.64
C MET A 6 -4.63 8.08 -8.58
N ARG A 7 -5.87 7.78 -8.15
CA ARG A 7 -6.89 7.12 -8.98
C ARG A 7 -7.25 7.96 -10.20
N GLN A 8 -7.41 9.27 -10.02
CA GLN A 8 -7.69 10.19 -11.14
C GLN A 8 -6.55 10.21 -12.15
N LEU A 9 -5.29 10.25 -11.70
CA LEU A 9 -4.12 10.24 -12.56
C LEU A 9 -3.92 8.92 -13.31
N VAL A 10 -4.14 7.80 -12.64
CA VAL A 10 -4.04 6.45 -13.24
C VAL A 10 -5.20 6.20 -14.22
N GLY A 11 -6.34 6.80 -13.97
CA GLY A 11 -7.54 6.67 -14.78
C GLY A 11 -8.47 5.54 -14.33
N HIS A 12 -9.75 5.76 -14.59
CA HIS A 12 -10.79 4.80 -14.22
C HIS A 12 -10.60 3.47 -14.96
N GLY A 13 -10.66 2.36 -14.23
CA GLY A 13 -10.46 1.01 -14.77
C GLY A 13 -9.00 0.54 -14.83
N ASN A 14 -8.03 1.41 -14.56
CA ASN A 14 -6.61 1.08 -14.56
C ASN A 14 -6.03 0.82 -13.17
N TYR A 15 -6.84 0.85 -12.14
CA TYR A 15 -6.42 0.49 -10.77
C TYR A 15 -7.30 -0.59 -10.18
N ALA A 16 -6.74 -1.35 -9.25
CA ALA A 16 -7.45 -2.32 -8.41
C ALA A 16 -7.46 -1.85 -6.95
N SER A 17 -8.47 -2.28 -6.18
CA SER A 17 -8.47 -2.16 -4.73
C SER A 17 -8.43 -3.57 -4.15
N ILE A 18 -7.31 -3.92 -3.53
CA ILE A 18 -7.06 -5.24 -2.93
C ILE A 18 -6.48 -5.00 -1.55
N SER A 19 -7.19 -5.43 -0.51
CA SER A 19 -6.73 -5.27 0.86
C SER A 19 -5.50 -6.16 1.15
N LEU A 20 -4.72 -5.81 2.17
CA LEU A 20 -3.56 -6.63 2.57
C LEU A 20 -3.95 -8.08 2.87
N ALA A 21 -5.10 -8.30 3.52
CA ALA A 21 -5.60 -9.64 3.82
C ALA A 21 -6.00 -10.44 2.57
N ASP A 22 -6.40 -9.76 1.49
CA ASP A 22 -6.88 -10.39 0.27
C ASP A 22 -5.75 -10.94 -0.61
N PHE A 23 -4.52 -10.48 -0.44
CA PHE A 23 -3.36 -11.05 -1.15
C PHE A 23 -3.13 -12.53 -0.85
N GLY A 24 -3.59 -13.01 0.31
CA GLY A 24 -3.51 -14.41 0.71
C GLY A 24 -4.71 -15.28 0.33
N LYS A 25 -5.76 -14.69 -0.26
CA LYS A 25 -7.03 -15.37 -0.55
C LYS A 25 -7.16 -15.77 -2.02
N ASP A 26 -7.80 -16.91 -2.26
CA ASP A 26 -8.12 -17.35 -3.61
C ASP A 26 -9.09 -16.38 -4.30
N PHE A 27 -8.95 -16.26 -5.61
CA PHE A 27 -9.77 -15.43 -6.51
C PHE A 27 -9.70 -13.91 -6.30
N MET A 28 -9.06 -13.42 -5.23
CA MET A 28 -9.02 -12.00 -4.91
C MET A 28 -7.98 -11.22 -5.73
N LEU A 29 -7.10 -11.91 -6.46
CA LEU A 29 -6.05 -11.30 -7.26
C LEU A 29 -6.44 -11.08 -8.74
N GLU A 30 -7.61 -11.53 -9.18
CA GLU A 30 -8.07 -11.32 -10.58
C GLU A 30 -8.08 -9.83 -10.99
N PRO A 31 -8.43 -8.87 -10.11
CA PRO A 31 -8.38 -7.45 -10.45
C PRO A 31 -6.97 -6.91 -10.79
N LEU A 32 -5.88 -7.61 -10.46
CA LEU A 32 -4.53 -7.22 -10.90
C LEU A 32 -4.35 -7.29 -12.41
N ILE A 33 -5.11 -8.17 -13.06
CA ILE A 33 -5.07 -8.31 -14.51
C ILE A 33 -5.59 -6.99 -15.10
N HIS A 34 -4.75 -6.30 -15.86
CA HIS A 34 -5.01 -5.00 -16.46
C HIS A 34 -4.85 -3.78 -15.53
N ALA A 35 -4.65 -3.97 -14.22
CA ALA A 35 -4.37 -2.85 -13.33
C ALA A 35 -2.92 -2.36 -13.47
N GLN A 36 -2.74 -1.05 -13.43
CA GLN A 36 -1.45 -0.36 -13.39
C GLN A 36 -1.06 0.04 -11.97
N ALA A 37 -2.03 0.03 -11.06
CA ALA A 37 -1.81 0.28 -9.63
C ALA A 37 -2.80 -0.50 -8.77
N VAL A 38 -2.38 -0.84 -7.56
CA VAL A 38 -3.27 -1.24 -6.48
C VAL A 38 -3.35 -0.06 -5.51
N ILE A 39 -4.54 0.49 -5.33
CA ILE A 39 -4.77 1.65 -4.46
C ILE A 39 -5.92 1.31 -3.52
N THR A 40 -5.60 0.96 -2.28
CA THR A 40 -6.56 0.61 -1.24
C THR A 40 -6.60 1.70 -0.19
N ASP A 41 -7.76 2.35 -0.07
CA ASP A 41 -7.97 3.53 0.78
C ASP A 41 -8.17 3.17 2.25
N GLU A 42 -8.76 1.99 2.49
CA GLU A 42 -9.01 1.49 3.84
C GLU A 42 -8.72 -0.01 3.90
N ASN A 43 -8.03 -0.42 4.95
CA ASN A 43 -7.87 -1.81 5.34
C ASN A 43 -8.57 -2.01 6.69
N ASP A 44 -9.09 -3.19 6.92
CA ASP A 44 -9.74 -3.52 8.19
C ASP A 44 -8.76 -3.35 9.36
N VAL A 45 -9.23 -2.71 10.42
CA VAL A 45 -8.51 -2.60 11.68
C VAL A 45 -8.28 -3.99 12.28
N GLY A 46 -7.10 -4.22 12.83
CA GLY A 46 -6.72 -5.53 13.36
C GLY A 46 -6.39 -6.59 12.29
N THR A 47 -6.20 -6.17 11.04
CA THR A 47 -5.81 -7.08 9.95
C THR A 47 -4.57 -7.89 10.31
N TYR A 48 -4.66 -9.21 10.13
CA TYR A 48 -3.54 -10.14 10.25
C TYR A 48 -3.16 -10.68 8.87
N VAL A 49 -1.91 -10.45 8.47
CA VAL A 49 -1.37 -10.94 7.19
C VAL A 49 -0.63 -12.26 7.43
N ASP A 50 -1.32 -13.37 7.24
CA ASP A 50 -0.76 -14.71 7.40
C ASP A 50 0.12 -15.11 6.20
N LYS A 51 -0.34 -14.82 4.98
CA LYS A 51 0.31 -15.22 3.73
C LYS A 51 0.80 -14.02 2.95
N ALA A 52 2.07 -13.65 3.14
CA ALA A 52 2.67 -12.52 2.45
C ALA A 52 3.36 -12.87 1.11
N ALA A 53 3.36 -14.16 0.71
CA ALA A 53 4.10 -14.59 -0.48
C ALA A 53 3.62 -13.88 -1.76
N ASN A 54 2.31 -13.85 -2.00
CA ASN A 54 1.75 -13.17 -3.18
C ASN A 54 1.99 -11.66 -3.13
N LEU A 55 1.85 -11.04 -1.95
CA LEU A 55 2.15 -9.60 -1.80
C LEU A 55 3.60 -9.30 -2.16
N LYS A 56 4.55 -10.10 -1.66
CA LYS A 56 5.97 -9.96 -1.99
C LYS A 56 6.22 -10.11 -3.49
N ALA A 57 5.64 -11.13 -4.11
CA ALA A 57 5.78 -11.38 -5.55
C ALA A 57 5.17 -10.25 -6.39
N VAL A 58 3.98 -9.77 -6.02
CA VAL A 58 3.33 -8.64 -6.70
C VAL A 58 4.18 -7.36 -6.62
N VAL A 59 4.73 -7.05 -5.46
CA VAL A 59 5.55 -5.85 -5.26
C VAL A 59 6.89 -5.92 -6.02
N THR A 60 7.45 -7.12 -6.22
CA THR A 60 8.70 -7.31 -6.98
C THR A 60 8.50 -7.58 -8.47
N GLY A 61 7.25 -7.70 -8.93
CA GLY A 61 6.96 -8.06 -10.32
C GLY A 61 7.23 -9.53 -10.65
N ASP A 62 7.35 -10.38 -9.64
CA ASP A 62 7.53 -11.82 -9.84
C ASP A 62 6.23 -12.45 -10.31
N ALA A 63 6.36 -13.61 -10.97
CA ALA A 63 5.21 -14.35 -11.47
C ALA A 63 4.37 -14.92 -10.34
N ILE A 64 3.06 -14.68 -10.39
CA ILE A 64 2.05 -15.26 -9.52
C ILE A 64 1.03 -16.04 -10.31
N ASN A 65 0.41 -17.05 -9.68
CA ASN A 65 -0.72 -17.74 -10.26
C ASN A 65 -2.02 -17.13 -9.76
N ILE A 66 -2.80 -16.57 -10.67
CA ILE A 66 -4.11 -15.99 -10.38
C ILE A 66 -5.18 -17.04 -10.66
N ASN A 67 -5.81 -17.53 -9.60
CA ASN A 67 -7.00 -18.36 -9.71
C ASN A 67 -8.19 -17.50 -10.14
N ARG A 68 -8.89 -17.95 -11.18
CA ARG A 68 -10.05 -17.24 -11.74
C ARG A 68 -11.28 -18.12 -11.67
N LYS A 69 -12.41 -17.54 -11.25
CA LYS A 69 -13.65 -18.30 -11.11
C LYS A 69 -14.15 -18.78 -12.47
N PHE A 70 -14.34 -20.07 -12.62
CA PHE A 70 -14.80 -20.72 -13.87
C PHE A 70 -13.85 -20.56 -15.07
N LYS A 71 -12.58 -20.19 -14.85
CA LYS A 71 -11.57 -20.05 -15.90
C LYS A 71 -10.29 -20.77 -15.52
N VAL A 72 -9.45 -21.04 -16.51
CA VAL A 72 -8.11 -21.60 -16.26
C VAL A 72 -7.27 -20.58 -15.47
N PRO A 73 -6.50 -21.00 -14.45
CA PRO A 73 -5.55 -20.15 -13.77
C PRO A 73 -4.59 -19.47 -14.75
N LEU A 74 -4.20 -18.26 -14.44
CA LEU A 74 -3.29 -17.46 -15.26
C LEU A 74 -2.02 -17.15 -14.48
N THR A 75 -0.85 -17.45 -15.08
CA THR A 75 0.41 -16.92 -14.59
C THR A 75 0.55 -15.45 -15.02
N TYR A 76 0.77 -14.56 -14.07
CA TYR A 76 0.78 -13.11 -14.29
C TYR A 76 1.91 -12.44 -13.52
N CYS A 77 2.56 -11.45 -14.16
CA CYS A 77 3.52 -10.55 -13.52
C CYS A 77 2.89 -9.16 -13.43
N PHE A 78 2.73 -8.65 -12.22
CA PHE A 78 2.21 -7.31 -12.02
C PHE A 78 3.36 -6.29 -12.11
N HIS A 79 3.17 -5.24 -12.91
CA HIS A 79 4.15 -4.17 -13.11
C HIS A 79 3.54 -2.81 -12.75
N GLY A 80 3.20 -2.66 -11.49
CA GLY A 80 2.54 -1.44 -11.01
C GLY A 80 2.91 -1.12 -9.57
N LEU A 81 2.37 -0.02 -9.09
CA LEU A 81 2.55 0.45 -7.73
C LEU A 81 1.49 -0.16 -6.80
N VAL A 82 1.89 -0.58 -5.61
CA VAL A 82 0.97 -1.02 -4.54
C VAL A 82 0.95 0.04 -3.44
N VAL A 83 -0.21 0.66 -3.24
CA VAL A 83 -0.45 1.65 -2.19
C VAL A 83 -1.54 1.13 -1.26
N GLN A 84 -1.24 1.12 0.02
CA GLN A 84 -2.15 0.67 1.08
C GLN A 84 -2.28 1.77 2.13
N CYS A 85 -3.50 2.27 2.36
CA CYS A 85 -3.75 3.17 3.48
C CYS A 85 -4.21 2.37 4.69
N LEU A 86 -3.63 2.70 5.82
CA LEU A 86 -3.83 2.00 7.08
C LEU A 86 -4.13 3.01 8.18
N ASN A 87 -5.12 2.74 9.00
CA ASN A 87 -5.37 3.48 10.23
C ASN A 87 -4.59 2.87 11.40
N GLU A 88 -4.33 1.57 11.33
CA GLU A 88 -3.51 0.82 12.28
C GLU A 88 -2.55 -0.09 11.51
N MET A 89 -1.38 -0.33 12.08
CA MET A 89 -0.41 -1.25 11.49
C MET A 89 -0.91 -2.70 11.61
N PRO A 90 -0.96 -3.46 10.51
CA PRO A 90 -1.41 -4.83 10.54
C PRO A 90 -0.38 -5.72 11.24
N ARG A 91 -0.85 -6.71 11.97
CA ARG A 91 0.05 -7.78 12.44
C ARG A 91 0.40 -8.69 11.29
N ILE A 92 1.67 -9.12 11.25
CA ILE A 92 2.18 -9.98 10.19
C ILE A 92 2.83 -11.24 10.75
N ARG A 93 2.74 -12.32 10.01
CA ARG A 93 3.46 -13.55 10.30
C ARG A 93 4.90 -13.52 9.77
N ASP A 94 5.10 -12.97 8.58
CA ASP A 94 6.39 -12.90 7.92
C ASP A 94 7.20 -11.70 8.44
N LYS A 95 8.09 -11.95 9.38
CA LYS A 95 8.98 -10.96 10.01
C LYS A 95 10.35 -10.89 9.34
N SER A 96 10.48 -11.39 8.13
CA SER A 96 11.76 -11.40 7.41
C SER A 96 12.13 -10.01 6.88
N ASP A 97 13.43 -9.72 6.81
CA ASP A 97 13.94 -8.51 6.15
C ASP A 97 13.48 -8.42 4.70
N SER A 98 13.24 -9.57 4.06
CA SER A 98 12.72 -9.62 2.70
C SER A 98 11.31 -9.04 2.60
N PHE A 99 10.51 -9.08 3.66
CA PHE A 99 9.20 -8.44 3.72
C PHE A 99 9.35 -6.93 4.00
N TYR A 100 10.10 -6.57 5.02
CA TYR A 100 10.22 -5.17 5.47
C TYR A 100 10.86 -4.25 4.43
N ARG A 101 11.94 -4.68 3.76
CA ARG A 101 12.64 -3.86 2.74
C ARG A 101 11.82 -3.50 1.51
N ARG A 102 10.63 -4.09 1.34
CA ARG A 102 9.70 -3.81 0.25
C ARG A 102 8.65 -2.77 0.59
N GLN A 103 8.74 -2.19 1.77
CA GLN A 103 7.75 -1.27 2.30
C GLN A 103 8.36 0.11 2.51
N LEU A 104 7.64 1.13 2.08
CA LEU A 104 7.91 2.52 2.41
C LEU A 104 6.71 3.04 3.19
N PHE A 105 6.92 3.40 4.45
CA PHE A 105 5.89 3.96 5.30
C PHE A 105 5.92 5.48 5.23
N ILE A 106 4.77 6.10 4.94
CA ILE A 106 4.60 7.53 4.93
C ILE A 106 3.55 7.88 5.98
N ALA A 107 4.01 8.43 7.11
CA ALA A 107 3.14 8.80 8.22
C ALA A 107 2.42 10.13 7.96
N PHE A 108 1.09 10.12 8.11
CA PHE A 108 0.25 11.32 8.09
C PHE A 108 -0.24 11.59 9.50
N THR A 109 0.52 12.37 10.25
CA THR A 109 0.27 12.62 11.69
C THR A 109 -0.72 13.75 11.96
N LYS A 110 -1.02 14.59 10.94
CA LYS A 110 -1.89 15.74 11.11
C LYS A 110 -3.36 15.34 10.97
N CYS A 111 -4.13 15.58 12.02
CA CYS A 111 -5.58 15.40 12.03
C CYS A 111 -6.29 16.68 11.60
N PHE A 112 -7.32 16.55 10.76
CA PHE A 112 -8.14 17.66 10.25
C PHE A 112 -9.60 17.57 10.67
N THR A 113 -9.92 16.76 11.68
CA THR A 113 -11.30 16.58 12.17
C THR A 113 -11.89 17.93 12.56
N GLY A 114 -13.07 18.24 12.02
CA GLY A 114 -13.79 19.49 12.25
C GLY A 114 -13.35 20.68 11.39
N VAL A 115 -12.26 20.53 10.60
CA VAL A 115 -11.76 21.55 9.67
C VAL A 115 -11.57 21.01 8.25
N GLU A 116 -12.26 19.93 7.93
CA GLU A 116 -12.15 19.24 6.65
C GLU A 116 -12.65 20.15 5.50
N ARG A 117 -11.86 20.19 4.46
CA ARG A 117 -12.20 20.90 3.22
C ARG A 117 -12.76 19.88 2.21
N LYS A 118 -14.01 19.52 2.36
CA LYS A 118 -14.68 18.48 1.54
C LYS A 118 -14.59 18.75 0.04
N TYR A 119 -14.62 20.02 -0.37
CA TYR A 119 -14.50 20.42 -1.77
C TYR A 119 -13.19 19.92 -2.43
N ILE A 120 -12.11 19.71 -1.65
CA ILE A 120 -10.84 19.21 -2.20
C ILE A 120 -11.06 17.82 -2.82
N LYS A 121 -11.69 16.91 -2.09
CA LYS A 121 -11.95 15.55 -2.59
C LYS A 121 -13.10 15.49 -3.58
N GLN A 122 -14.13 16.32 -3.41
CA GLN A 122 -15.37 16.22 -4.19
C GLN A 122 -15.35 17.01 -5.51
N ASP A 123 -14.53 18.05 -5.62
CA ASP A 123 -14.48 18.93 -6.78
C ASP A 123 -13.05 19.17 -7.25
N TYR A 124 -12.19 19.74 -6.40
CA TYR A 124 -10.89 20.25 -6.81
C TYR A 124 -9.99 19.19 -7.47
N LEU A 125 -9.95 17.95 -6.92
CA LEU A 125 -9.13 16.86 -7.45
C LEU A 125 -9.70 16.24 -8.74
N HIS A 126 -10.91 16.61 -9.15
CA HIS A 126 -11.52 16.16 -10.41
C HIS A 126 -11.39 17.17 -11.54
N ARG A 127 -10.84 18.36 -11.26
CA ARG A 127 -10.62 19.39 -12.26
C ARG A 127 -9.47 19.02 -13.17
N GLN A 128 -9.70 19.09 -14.47
CA GLN A 128 -8.70 18.69 -15.46
C GLN A 128 -7.42 19.51 -15.32
N GLU A 129 -7.51 20.82 -15.10
CA GLU A 129 -6.35 21.70 -14.96
C GLU A 129 -5.48 21.32 -13.75
N VAL A 130 -6.09 20.83 -12.67
CA VAL A 130 -5.38 20.36 -11.47
C VAL A 130 -4.63 19.06 -11.79
N LEU A 131 -5.29 18.11 -12.46
CA LEU A 131 -4.68 16.85 -12.84
C LEU A 131 -3.54 17.06 -13.84
N GLU A 132 -3.74 17.90 -14.84
CA GLU A 132 -2.71 18.27 -15.83
C GLU A 132 -1.50 18.93 -15.15
N TYR A 133 -1.74 19.83 -14.20
CA TYR A 133 -0.66 20.47 -13.45
C TYR A 133 0.14 19.49 -12.61
N VAL A 134 -0.54 18.57 -11.91
CA VAL A 134 0.14 17.53 -11.11
C VAL A 134 0.93 16.61 -12.03
N LEU A 135 0.35 16.17 -13.14
CA LEU A 135 1.03 15.33 -14.13
C LEU A 135 2.25 16.05 -14.71
N TYR A 136 2.11 17.32 -15.07
CA TYR A 136 3.23 18.15 -15.52
C TYR A 136 4.36 18.20 -14.50
N LYS A 137 4.03 18.39 -13.22
CA LYS A 137 5.01 18.40 -12.13
C LYS A 137 5.73 17.05 -12.02
N VAL A 138 4.99 15.94 -12.03
CA VAL A 138 5.55 14.61 -11.92
C VAL A 138 6.47 14.29 -13.10
N LEU A 139 6.05 14.59 -14.33
CA LEU A 139 6.84 14.33 -15.54
C LEU A 139 8.11 15.18 -15.62
N ASN A 140 8.14 16.34 -14.97
CA ASN A 140 9.32 17.20 -14.90
C ASN A 140 10.16 17.01 -13.62
N MET A 141 9.81 16.03 -12.79
CA MET A 141 10.65 15.65 -11.66
C MET A 141 11.90 14.93 -12.17
N ASN A 142 13.05 15.42 -11.77
CA ASN A 142 14.31 14.81 -12.12
C ASN A 142 14.86 14.04 -10.90
N TYR A 143 14.54 12.75 -10.83
CA TYR A 143 15.03 11.86 -9.77
C TYR A 143 15.39 10.49 -10.35
N TYR A 144 16.38 9.84 -9.78
CA TYR A 144 16.88 8.53 -10.21
C TYR A 144 16.75 7.45 -9.14
N SER A 145 16.48 7.83 -7.91
CA SER A 145 16.31 6.91 -6.78
C SER A 145 15.33 7.50 -5.79
N PHE A 146 14.65 6.62 -5.03
CA PHE A 146 13.88 7.06 -3.88
C PHE A 146 14.84 7.43 -2.75
N ASP A 147 14.69 8.64 -2.25
CA ASP A 147 15.28 9.05 -0.98
C ASP A 147 14.31 8.68 0.14
N VAL A 148 14.77 7.89 1.11
CA VAL A 148 13.93 7.45 2.24
C VAL A 148 14.20 8.40 3.41
N PRO A 149 13.26 9.30 3.74
CA PRO A 149 13.43 10.18 4.88
C PRO A 149 13.54 9.40 6.19
N GLY A 150 14.36 9.88 7.14
CA GLY A 150 14.51 9.24 8.46
C GLY A 150 13.19 9.05 9.21
N ALA A 151 12.21 9.92 8.99
CA ALA A 151 10.86 9.74 9.53
C ALA A 151 10.18 8.45 9.03
N CYS A 152 10.42 8.04 7.79
CA CYS A 152 9.88 6.80 7.23
C CYS A 152 10.62 5.57 7.78
N GLU A 153 11.94 5.70 7.99
CA GLU A 153 12.76 4.65 8.62
C GLU A 153 12.32 4.42 10.07
N ASN A 154 12.08 5.48 10.82
CA ASN A 154 11.59 5.37 12.21
C ASN A 154 10.26 4.61 12.28
N VAL A 155 9.30 4.92 11.42
CA VAL A 155 8.01 4.20 11.38
C VAL A 155 8.20 2.72 11.01
N LEU A 156 9.15 2.39 10.13
CA LEU A 156 9.48 1.01 9.82
C LEU A 156 10.06 0.27 11.03
N GLU A 157 10.95 0.91 11.78
CA GLU A 157 11.52 0.30 13.00
C GLU A 157 10.44 0.11 14.08
N GLU A 158 9.61 1.11 14.33
CA GLU A 158 8.45 0.98 15.22
C GLU A 158 7.54 -0.18 14.81
N TYR A 159 7.34 -0.37 13.49
CA TYR A 159 6.54 -1.48 12.98
C TYR A 159 7.19 -2.85 13.20
N LYS A 160 8.52 -2.96 13.06
CA LYS A 160 9.26 -4.18 13.39
C LYS A 160 9.11 -4.53 14.87
N GLU A 161 9.28 -3.55 15.74
CA GLU A 161 9.11 -3.70 17.20
C GLU A 161 7.68 -4.11 17.56
N PHE A 162 6.68 -3.48 16.96
CA PHE A 162 5.25 -3.84 17.14
C PHE A 162 4.96 -5.32 16.78
N ASN A 163 5.67 -5.88 15.82
CA ASN A 163 5.51 -7.26 15.41
C ASN A 163 6.41 -8.24 16.20
N ASP A 164 7.37 -7.77 16.98
CA ASP A 164 8.26 -8.62 17.79
C ASP A 164 7.69 -8.85 19.19
N LEU A 165 6.78 -9.82 19.28
CA LEU A 165 6.14 -10.19 20.55
C LEU A 165 7.13 -10.73 21.58
N VAL A 166 8.25 -11.34 21.14
CA VAL A 166 9.27 -11.87 22.07
C VAL A 166 10.02 -10.73 22.72
N ARG A 167 10.40 -9.72 21.93
CA ARG A 167 11.04 -8.51 22.44
C ARG A 167 10.12 -7.74 23.38
N GLN A 168 8.86 -7.53 23.00
CA GLN A 168 7.87 -6.87 23.85
C GLN A 168 7.71 -7.58 25.20
N PHE A 169 7.59 -8.89 25.16
CA PHE A 169 7.51 -9.70 26.39
C PHE A 169 8.78 -9.60 27.25
N ALA A 170 9.96 -9.63 26.61
CA ALA A 170 11.23 -9.50 27.34
C ALA A 170 11.37 -8.13 28.00
N GLU A 171 11.01 -7.03 27.32
CA GLU A 171 11.04 -5.67 27.85
C GLU A 171 10.02 -5.45 28.99
N GLU A 172 8.88 -6.14 28.93
CA GLU A 172 7.86 -6.07 29.98
C GLU A 172 8.31 -6.80 31.27
N ILE A 173 9.02 -7.92 31.14
CA ILE A 173 9.47 -8.72 32.31
C ILE A 173 10.82 -8.26 32.84
N PHE A 174 11.70 -7.79 31.98
CA PHE A 174 13.05 -7.33 32.28
C PHE A 174 13.25 -5.87 31.85
N PRO A 175 12.54 -4.91 32.50
CA PRO A 175 12.75 -3.50 32.14
C PRO A 175 14.20 -3.09 32.40
N VAL A 176 14.86 -2.53 31.40
CA VAL A 176 16.23 -2.01 31.49
C VAL A 176 16.24 -0.64 32.13
#